data_b60f2b2c962792d07274523bf2e57b93
#
_entry.id   b60f2b2c962792d07274523bf2e57b93
#
_cell.length_a   1.000
_cell.length_b   1.000
_cell.length_c   1.000
_cell.angle_alpha   90.00
_cell.angle_beta   90.00
_cell.angle_gamma   90.00
#
_symmetry.space_group_name_H-M   'P 1'
#
loop_
_entity.id
_entity.type
_entity.pdbx_description
1 polymer ?
#
loop_
_entity_poly.entity_id
_entity_poly.type
_entity_poly.pdbx_seq_one_letter_code
_entity_poly.pdbx_strand_id
1 'polypeptide(L)'
;MCIRDSPCIWDRLVQQCIKQILEPICEAKFSNNSYGFRPNRSVEHAISRTYSLLQRAHLHYVLEFDIKGFFDNVNHSKLIKQLWTMGIQDKQLLFVLKRILKAPIRMPDGSTVYPAKGTPQGGIISPLLANVVLNELDHWIDSQWTEHPVANRYGTWRTIRTSEVFDKSKGYQKMRNSNLKEMFIVRYADDFRIFCRNREDAEKTMEAVTRWITERLKLEVSPEKTRIVNVRKRYSEFLGFKIMVYRKGEKYVVKSHICDKKLQLEESKLVEQAKRIAKPAQGRTQSEEIGLFDEMVLGIQNYYRIATCISLDSVSYTHLTLPT
;
A
#
# COMPACT_ATOMS: atom_id res chain seq x y z
N MET A 1 19.10 1.32 -8.12
CA MET A 1 18.13 0.33 -8.57
C MET A 1 18.80 -1.02 -8.47
N CYS A 2 18.48 -1.83 -7.47
CA CYS A 2 19.09 -3.16 -7.37
C CYS A 2 18.51 -4.02 -8.48
N ILE A 3 19.37 -4.42 -9.42
CA ILE A 3 19.07 -5.48 -10.40
C ILE A 3 19.13 -6.78 -9.59
N ARG A 4 18.02 -7.13 -8.93
CA ARG A 4 17.87 -8.39 -8.24
C ARG A 4 16.86 -9.24 -9.01
N ASP A 5 17.31 -10.42 -9.41
CA ASP A 5 16.52 -11.61 -9.70
C ASP A 5 15.40 -11.43 -10.72
N SER A 6 15.71 -10.88 -11.90
CA SER A 6 14.74 -10.93 -12.97
C SER A 6 14.62 -12.36 -13.50
N PRO A 7 13.45 -13.01 -13.38
CA PRO A 7 13.23 -14.33 -13.96
C PRO A 7 13.43 -14.28 -15.48
N CYS A 8 13.85 -15.40 -16.08
CA CYS A 8 13.97 -15.49 -17.52
C CYS A 8 12.60 -15.32 -18.21
N ILE A 9 12.61 -15.09 -19.52
CA ILE A 9 11.37 -14.83 -20.28
C ILE A 9 10.37 -15.98 -20.13
N TRP A 10 10.84 -17.22 -20.19
CA TRP A 10 10.01 -18.41 -20.03
C TRP A 10 9.40 -18.52 -18.64
N ASP A 11 10.19 -18.25 -17.60
CA ASP A 11 9.68 -18.23 -16.22
C ASP A 11 8.62 -17.14 -16.03
N ARG A 12 8.82 -15.98 -16.66
CA ARG A 12 7.83 -14.89 -16.61
C ARG A 12 6.54 -15.28 -17.32
N LEU A 13 6.61 -15.96 -18.45
CA LEU A 13 5.43 -16.46 -19.16
C LEU A 13 4.65 -17.46 -18.31
N VAL A 14 5.33 -18.45 -17.71
CA VAL A 14 4.70 -19.43 -16.81
C VAL A 14 4.07 -18.75 -15.59
N GLN A 15 4.78 -17.81 -14.98
CA GLN A 15 4.24 -17.04 -13.85
C GLN A 15 3.00 -16.22 -14.25
N GLN A 16 2.98 -15.66 -15.47
CA GLN A 16 1.81 -14.91 -15.96
C GLN A 16 0.61 -15.83 -16.18
N CYS A 17 0.78 -17.01 -16.75
CA CYS A 17 -0.30 -17.98 -16.92
C CYS A 17 -0.89 -18.40 -15.55
N ILE A 18 -0.03 -18.70 -14.57
CA ILE A 18 -0.46 -19.06 -13.23
C ILE A 18 -1.19 -17.87 -12.58
N LYS A 19 -0.65 -16.65 -12.71
CA LYS A 19 -1.27 -15.44 -12.15
C LYS A 19 -2.69 -15.25 -12.67
N GLN A 20 -2.91 -15.38 -14.00
CA GLN A 20 -4.23 -15.21 -14.60
C GLN A 20 -5.30 -16.15 -14.02
N ILE A 21 -4.90 -17.36 -13.64
CA ILE A 21 -5.81 -18.34 -13.01
C ILE A 21 -6.02 -18.01 -11.53
N LEU A 22 -4.97 -17.66 -10.79
CA LEU A 22 -5.04 -17.44 -9.35
C LEU A 22 -5.64 -16.09 -8.98
N GLU A 23 -5.41 -15.06 -9.78
CA GLU A 23 -5.82 -13.68 -9.46
C GLU A 23 -7.33 -13.56 -9.18
N PRO A 24 -8.25 -14.04 -10.03
CA PRO A 24 -9.68 -13.92 -9.74
C PRO A 24 -10.11 -14.71 -8.50
N ILE A 25 -9.48 -15.86 -8.23
CA ILE A 25 -9.78 -16.67 -7.02
C ILE A 25 -9.34 -15.92 -5.75
N CYS A 26 -8.14 -15.33 -5.78
CA CYS A 26 -7.59 -14.55 -4.68
C CYS A 26 -8.36 -13.24 -4.48
N GLU A 27 -8.68 -12.52 -5.57
CA GLU A 27 -9.43 -11.26 -5.52
C GLU A 27 -10.78 -11.40 -4.81
N ALA A 28 -11.49 -12.51 -5.02
CA ALA A 28 -12.75 -12.80 -4.34
C ALA A 28 -12.59 -12.96 -2.81
N LYS A 29 -11.37 -13.15 -2.31
CA LYS A 29 -11.06 -13.40 -0.90
C LYS A 29 -10.31 -12.24 -0.22
N PHE A 30 -9.80 -11.28 -0.99
CA PHE A 30 -9.06 -10.16 -0.43
C PHE A 30 -9.96 -9.15 0.28
N SER A 31 -9.48 -8.63 1.42
CA SER A 31 -10.15 -7.55 2.14
C SER A 31 -10.35 -6.32 1.25
N ASN A 32 -11.47 -5.62 1.45
CA ASN A 32 -11.76 -4.36 0.77
C ASN A 32 -10.81 -3.22 1.19
N ASN A 33 -10.06 -3.38 2.27
CA ASN A 33 -9.12 -2.39 2.80
C ASN A 33 -7.68 -2.58 2.24
N SER A 34 -7.47 -3.55 1.34
CA SER A 34 -6.23 -3.77 0.59
C SER A 34 -6.35 -3.19 -0.82
N TYR A 35 -5.38 -2.39 -1.24
CA TYR A 35 -5.42 -1.62 -2.50
C TYR A 35 -4.24 -1.90 -3.44
N GLY A 36 -3.07 -2.25 -2.92
CA GLY A 36 -1.85 -2.42 -3.72
C GLY A 36 -1.86 -3.67 -4.59
N PHE A 37 -1.36 -3.55 -5.83
CA PHE A 37 -1.20 -4.66 -6.79
C PHE A 37 -2.50 -5.42 -7.12
N ARG A 38 -3.63 -4.76 -7.04
CA ARG A 38 -4.93 -5.35 -7.32
C ARG A 38 -5.57 -4.70 -8.55
N PRO A 39 -6.29 -5.45 -9.38
CA PRO A 39 -7.04 -4.89 -10.50
C PRO A 39 -8.11 -3.91 -9.97
N ASN A 40 -8.33 -2.83 -10.71
CA ASN A 40 -9.31 -1.78 -10.40
C ASN A 40 -9.13 -1.10 -9.03
N ARG A 41 -7.94 -1.22 -8.41
CA ARG A 41 -7.54 -0.53 -7.19
C ARG A 41 -6.33 0.34 -7.45
N SER A 42 -6.26 1.50 -6.82
CA SER A 42 -5.21 2.49 -7.04
C SER A 42 -4.76 3.15 -5.74
N VAL A 43 -3.67 3.90 -5.82
CA VAL A 43 -3.20 4.79 -4.75
C VAL A 43 -4.31 5.77 -4.34
N GLU A 44 -5.06 6.31 -5.31
CA GLU A 44 -6.16 7.24 -5.03
C GLU A 44 -7.25 6.64 -4.15
N HIS A 45 -7.61 5.37 -4.38
CA HIS A 45 -8.59 4.68 -3.54
C HIS A 45 -8.09 4.55 -2.10
N ALA A 46 -6.81 4.20 -1.89
CA ALA A 46 -6.20 4.09 -0.57
C ALA A 46 -6.16 5.46 0.15
N ILE A 47 -5.77 6.53 -0.56
CA ILE A 47 -5.72 7.88 -0.03
C ILE A 47 -7.13 8.42 0.26
N SER A 48 -8.11 8.21 -0.63
CA SER A 48 -9.52 8.57 -0.41
C SER A 48 -10.08 7.89 0.83
N ARG A 49 -9.78 6.60 1.03
CA ARG A 49 -10.16 5.87 2.24
C ARG A 49 -9.53 6.48 3.49
N THR A 50 -8.25 6.80 3.43
CA THR A 50 -7.50 7.49 4.50
C THR A 50 -8.19 8.82 4.86
N TYR A 51 -8.53 9.65 3.88
CA TYR A 51 -9.25 10.92 4.13
C TYR A 51 -10.59 10.69 4.81
N SER A 52 -11.35 9.71 4.35
CA SER A 52 -12.63 9.37 4.96
C SER A 52 -12.49 8.98 6.44
N LEU A 53 -11.49 8.17 6.79
CA LEU A 53 -11.23 7.77 8.18
C LEU A 53 -10.79 8.95 9.05
N LEU A 54 -9.94 9.82 8.55
CA LEU A 54 -9.45 10.99 9.29
C LEU A 54 -10.52 12.07 9.45
N GLN A 55 -11.24 12.40 8.37
CA GLN A 55 -12.17 13.53 8.36
C GLN A 55 -13.55 13.19 8.93
N ARG A 56 -14.12 12.04 8.55
CA ARG A 56 -15.49 11.63 8.93
C ARG A 56 -15.51 10.83 10.23
N ALA A 57 -14.60 9.87 10.37
CA ALA A 57 -14.56 9.01 11.55
C ALA A 57 -13.75 9.58 12.71
N HIS A 58 -12.99 10.67 12.49
CA HIS A 58 -12.16 11.35 13.50
C HIS A 58 -11.09 10.45 14.12
N LEU A 59 -10.51 9.55 13.33
CA LEU A 59 -9.47 8.61 13.77
C LEU A 59 -8.10 9.26 13.57
N HIS A 60 -7.65 10.05 14.54
CA HIS A 60 -6.49 10.94 14.37
C HIS A 60 -5.16 10.35 14.86
N TYR A 61 -5.16 9.13 15.39
CA TYR A 61 -3.95 8.40 15.73
C TYR A 61 -3.68 7.36 14.66
N VAL A 62 -2.61 7.58 13.89
CA VAL A 62 -2.20 6.72 12.78
C VAL A 62 -0.99 5.91 13.20
N LEU A 63 -1.11 4.59 13.12
CA LEU A 63 -0.01 3.67 13.30
C LEU A 63 0.63 3.42 11.94
N GLU A 64 1.88 3.80 11.81
CA GLU A 64 2.71 3.53 10.65
C GLU A 64 3.51 2.26 10.92
N PHE A 65 3.31 1.24 10.09
CA PHE A 65 4.04 -0.02 10.18
C PHE A 65 4.98 -0.18 8.99
N ASP A 66 6.16 -0.72 9.25
CA ASP A 66 7.12 -1.13 8.22
C ASP A 66 7.57 -2.56 8.53
N ILE A 67 7.34 -3.47 7.58
CA ILE A 67 7.79 -4.85 7.70
C ILE A 67 9.19 -4.96 7.12
N LYS A 68 10.13 -5.42 7.93
CA LYS A 68 11.55 -5.51 7.55
C LYS A 68 11.76 -6.52 6.43
N GLY A 69 12.17 -6.03 5.25
CA GLY A 69 12.48 -6.87 4.10
C GLY A 69 11.34 -7.85 3.75
N PHE A 70 10.11 -7.36 3.66
CA PHE A 70 8.91 -8.19 3.52
C PHE A 70 9.06 -9.27 2.45
N PHE A 71 9.41 -8.87 1.20
CA PHE A 71 9.51 -9.80 0.07
C PHE A 71 10.60 -10.88 0.27
N ASP A 72 11.67 -10.56 0.99
CA ASP A 72 12.80 -11.47 1.25
C ASP A 72 12.51 -12.44 2.43
N ASN A 73 11.48 -12.15 3.24
CA ASN A 73 11.21 -12.89 4.47
C ASN A 73 9.92 -13.72 4.45
N VAL A 74 9.17 -13.76 3.34
CA VAL A 74 7.96 -14.55 3.22
C VAL A 74 8.24 -16.03 3.45
N ASN A 75 7.55 -16.64 4.41
CA ASN A 75 7.68 -18.07 4.70
C ASN A 75 6.92 -18.91 3.67
N HIS A 76 7.65 -19.71 2.88
CA HIS A 76 7.09 -20.52 1.79
C HIS A 76 6.00 -21.50 2.28
N SER A 77 6.26 -22.18 3.41
CA SER A 77 5.30 -23.18 3.94
C SER A 77 4.01 -22.52 4.41
N LYS A 78 4.11 -21.33 5.03
CA LYS A 78 2.96 -20.55 5.45
C LYS A 78 2.16 -20.07 4.25
N LEU A 79 2.81 -19.49 3.23
CA LEU A 79 2.17 -19.03 2.01
C LEU A 79 1.38 -20.15 1.31
N ILE A 80 1.98 -21.34 1.17
CA ILE A 80 1.30 -22.50 0.56
C ILE A 80 0.07 -22.92 1.38
N LYS A 81 0.15 -22.87 2.72
CA LYS A 81 -1.02 -23.16 3.58
C LYS A 81 -2.11 -22.08 3.41
N GLN A 82 -1.74 -20.82 3.27
CA GLN A 82 -2.69 -19.74 3.03
C GLN A 82 -3.40 -19.90 1.68
N LEU A 83 -2.69 -20.23 0.60
CA LEU A 83 -3.29 -20.57 -0.69
C LEU A 83 -4.28 -21.74 -0.59
N TRP A 84 -3.89 -22.79 0.15
CA TRP A 84 -4.78 -23.92 0.41
C TRP A 84 -6.08 -23.50 1.11
N THR A 85 -5.99 -22.68 2.15
CA THR A 85 -7.17 -22.17 2.88
C THR A 85 -8.04 -21.23 2.05
N MET A 86 -7.46 -20.58 1.04
CA MET A 86 -8.19 -19.79 0.05
C MET A 86 -8.88 -20.63 -1.02
N GLY A 87 -8.81 -21.97 -0.94
CA GLY A 87 -9.46 -22.88 -1.87
C GLY A 87 -8.59 -23.31 -3.05
N ILE A 88 -7.33 -22.91 -3.10
CA ILE A 88 -6.38 -23.35 -4.13
C ILE A 88 -5.77 -24.68 -3.65
N GLN A 89 -6.44 -25.81 -3.96
CA GLN A 89 -6.11 -27.12 -3.42
C GLN A 89 -5.49 -28.08 -4.44
N ASP A 90 -5.22 -27.62 -5.66
CA ASP A 90 -4.50 -28.40 -6.66
C ASP A 90 -3.05 -28.63 -6.22
N LYS A 91 -2.72 -29.89 -5.94
CA LYS A 91 -1.39 -30.27 -5.46
C LYS A 91 -0.29 -30.06 -6.49
N GLN A 92 -0.59 -30.22 -7.78
CA GLN A 92 0.38 -30.02 -8.86
C GLN A 92 0.71 -28.52 -9.00
N LEU A 93 -0.31 -27.66 -9.00
CA LEU A 93 -0.14 -26.21 -9.02
C LEU A 93 0.66 -25.72 -7.81
N LEU A 94 0.32 -26.19 -6.61
CA LEU A 94 1.06 -25.82 -5.40
C LEU A 94 2.51 -26.34 -5.42
N PHE A 95 2.77 -27.48 -6.04
CA PHE A 95 4.12 -27.99 -6.26
C PHE A 95 4.92 -27.06 -7.20
N VAL A 96 4.32 -26.65 -8.32
CA VAL A 96 4.93 -25.69 -9.25
C VAL A 96 5.25 -24.36 -8.55
N LEU A 97 4.29 -23.83 -7.77
CA LEU A 97 4.51 -22.61 -6.98
C LEU A 97 5.67 -22.75 -5.99
N LYS A 98 5.78 -23.89 -5.31
CA LYS A 98 6.92 -24.17 -4.43
C LYS A 98 8.26 -24.18 -5.19
N ARG A 99 8.28 -24.69 -6.41
CA ARG A 99 9.48 -24.68 -7.26
C ARG A 99 9.85 -23.27 -7.68
N ILE A 100 8.87 -22.45 -8.07
CA ILE A 100 9.10 -21.03 -8.40
C ILE A 100 9.68 -20.27 -7.18
N LEU A 101 9.13 -20.47 -5.98
CA LEU A 101 9.62 -19.84 -4.75
C LEU A 101 11.02 -20.28 -4.34
N LYS A 102 11.42 -21.50 -4.69
CA LYS A 102 12.73 -22.08 -4.39
C LYS A 102 13.70 -22.07 -5.57
N ALA A 103 13.33 -21.37 -6.67
CA ALA A 103 14.19 -21.31 -7.84
C ALA A 103 15.55 -20.73 -7.46
N PRO A 104 16.66 -21.32 -7.97
CA PRO A 104 17.99 -20.83 -7.66
C PRO A 104 18.22 -19.44 -8.23
N ILE A 105 18.89 -18.60 -7.46
CA ILE A 105 19.25 -17.23 -7.82
C ILE A 105 20.73 -17.22 -8.17
N ARG A 106 21.08 -16.82 -9.38
CA ARG A 106 22.47 -16.63 -9.79
C ARG A 106 22.91 -15.21 -9.41
N MET A 107 23.89 -15.14 -8.54
CA MET A 107 24.45 -13.87 -8.07
C MET A 107 25.46 -13.29 -9.11
N PRO A 108 25.72 -11.96 -9.07
CA PRO A 108 26.69 -11.32 -9.97
C PRO A 108 28.11 -11.89 -9.87
N ASP A 109 28.49 -12.44 -8.73
CA ASP A 109 29.78 -13.10 -8.49
C ASP A 109 29.85 -14.52 -9.08
N GLY A 110 28.77 -15.00 -9.73
CA GLY A 110 28.65 -16.34 -10.31
C GLY A 110 28.18 -17.42 -9.32
N SER A 111 28.07 -17.10 -8.03
CA SER A 111 27.53 -18.04 -7.03
C SER A 111 26.03 -18.29 -7.23
N THR A 112 25.55 -19.43 -6.74
CA THR A 112 24.11 -19.79 -6.81
C THR A 112 23.56 -19.91 -5.41
N VAL A 113 22.50 -19.16 -5.11
CA VAL A 113 21.78 -19.18 -3.82
C VAL A 113 20.44 -19.86 -3.98
N TYR A 114 20.09 -20.74 -3.07
CA TYR A 114 18.78 -21.39 -3.00
C TYR A 114 17.97 -20.74 -1.88
N PRO A 115 16.92 -19.96 -2.20
CA PRO A 115 16.16 -19.24 -1.18
C PRO A 115 15.33 -20.21 -0.31
N ALA A 116 15.51 -20.12 1.00
CA ALA A 116 14.70 -20.85 1.98
C ALA A 116 13.38 -20.13 2.32
N LYS A 117 13.33 -18.82 2.06
CA LYS A 117 12.22 -17.91 2.28
C LYS A 117 12.24 -16.77 1.25
N GLY A 118 11.20 -16.00 1.20
CA GLY A 118 11.06 -14.87 0.29
C GLY A 118 10.30 -15.21 -0.99
N THR A 119 9.99 -14.17 -1.76
CA THR A 119 9.41 -14.27 -3.09
C THR A 119 10.36 -13.67 -4.11
N PRO A 120 10.48 -14.22 -5.35
CA PRO A 120 11.40 -13.70 -6.35
C PRO A 120 11.15 -12.20 -6.60
N GLN A 121 12.16 -11.36 -6.38
CA GLN A 121 12.05 -9.93 -6.71
C GLN A 121 12.00 -9.80 -8.24
N GLY A 122 11.04 -9.00 -8.77
CA GLY A 122 10.80 -8.90 -10.21
C GLY A 122 9.97 -10.04 -10.80
N GLY A 123 9.55 -11.03 -9.99
CA GLY A 123 8.61 -12.06 -10.42
C GLY A 123 7.21 -11.48 -10.63
N ILE A 124 6.55 -11.87 -11.75
CA ILE A 124 5.21 -11.38 -12.10
C ILE A 124 4.15 -11.79 -11.07
N ILE A 125 4.32 -12.96 -10.46
CA ILE A 125 3.37 -13.50 -9.46
C ILE A 125 3.62 -12.96 -8.05
N SER A 126 4.81 -12.41 -7.78
CA SER A 126 5.22 -12.03 -6.42
C SER A 126 4.29 -11.01 -5.76
N PRO A 127 3.75 -9.97 -6.45
CA PRO A 127 2.79 -9.04 -5.88
C PRO A 127 1.48 -9.72 -5.45
N LEU A 128 0.98 -10.69 -6.22
CA LEU A 128 -0.21 -11.46 -5.85
C LEU A 128 0.05 -12.29 -4.59
N LEU A 129 1.18 -12.99 -4.54
CA LEU A 129 1.58 -13.80 -3.39
C LEU A 129 1.80 -12.96 -2.12
N ALA A 130 2.35 -11.75 -2.28
CA ALA A 130 2.48 -10.77 -1.20
C ALA A 130 1.11 -10.41 -0.59
N ASN A 131 0.12 -10.15 -1.45
CA ASN A 131 -1.25 -9.90 -1.00
C ASN A 131 -1.87 -11.12 -0.31
N VAL A 132 -1.63 -12.34 -0.78
CA VAL A 132 -2.09 -13.58 -0.11
C VAL A 132 -1.54 -13.65 1.31
N VAL A 133 -0.24 -13.39 1.51
CA VAL A 133 0.38 -13.44 2.85
C VAL A 133 -0.25 -12.45 3.81
N LEU A 134 -0.46 -11.20 3.38
CA LEU A 134 -0.98 -10.14 4.23
C LEU A 134 -2.51 -10.12 4.35
N ASN A 135 -3.22 -10.86 3.50
CA ASN A 135 -4.68 -10.97 3.58
C ASN A 135 -5.16 -11.53 4.93
N GLU A 136 -4.39 -12.41 5.54
CA GLU A 136 -4.68 -12.94 6.87
C GLU A 136 -4.63 -11.84 7.95
N LEU A 137 -3.70 -10.88 7.82
CA LEU A 137 -3.62 -9.70 8.67
C LEU A 137 -4.83 -8.78 8.47
N ASP A 138 -5.18 -8.51 7.21
CA ASP A 138 -6.33 -7.67 6.89
C ASP A 138 -7.61 -8.20 7.53
N HIS A 139 -7.92 -9.48 7.32
CA HIS A 139 -9.10 -10.13 7.90
C HIS A 139 -9.06 -10.19 9.42
N TRP A 140 -7.88 -10.40 10.02
CA TRP A 140 -7.76 -10.39 11.47
C TRP A 140 -8.09 -8.99 12.02
N ILE A 141 -7.57 -7.91 11.44
CA ILE A 141 -7.88 -6.54 11.86
C ILE A 141 -9.36 -6.22 11.61
N ASP A 142 -9.90 -6.61 10.45
CA ASP A 142 -11.30 -6.41 10.14
C ASP A 142 -12.22 -7.13 11.14
N SER A 143 -11.85 -8.34 11.60
CA SER A 143 -12.60 -9.10 12.60
C SER A 143 -12.63 -8.43 13.98
N GLN A 144 -11.64 -7.59 14.30
CA GLN A 144 -11.59 -6.89 15.58
C GLN A 144 -12.59 -5.73 15.65
N TRP A 145 -12.96 -5.15 14.51
CA TRP A 145 -13.85 -3.99 14.47
C TRP A 145 -14.87 -4.01 13.34
N THR A 146 -14.44 -3.90 12.08
CA THR A 146 -15.35 -3.72 10.93
C THR A 146 -16.28 -4.90 10.67
N GLU A 147 -15.79 -6.12 10.87
CA GLU A 147 -16.54 -7.37 10.70
C GLU A 147 -16.86 -8.05 12.04
N HIS A 148 -16.71 -7.32 13.14
CA HIS A 148 -17.06 -7.85 14.46
C HIS A 148 -18.57 -8.18 14.53
N PRO A 149 -18.97 -9.32 15.11
CA PRO A 149 -20.38 -9.75 15.17
C PRO A 149 -21.34 -8.70 15.74
N VAL A 150 -20.90 -7.93 16.75
CA VAL A 150 -21.70 -6.84 17.33
C VAL A 150 -21.97 -5.73 16.31
N ALA A 151 -20.99 -5.37 15.47
CA ALA A 151 -21.19 -4.36 14.43
C ALA A 151 -22.29 -4.78 13.45
N ASN A 152 -22.27 -6.04 13.04
CA ASN A 152 -23.24 -6.59 12.11
C ASN A 152 -24.63 -6.78 12.76
N ARG A 153 -24.70 -7.24 14.01
CA ARG A 153 -25.95 -7.46 14.75
C ARG A 153 -26.81 -6.20 14.90
N TYR A 154 -26.17 -5.05 15.08
CA TYR A 154 -26.86 -3.75 15.23
C TYR A 154 -26.83 -2.90 13.95
N GLY A 155 -26.35 -3.46 12.85
CA GLY A 155 -26.39 -2.83 11.53
C GLY A 155 -27.82 -2.81 10.97
N THR A 156 -28.11 -1.81 10.15
CA THR A 156 -29.40 -1.64 9.47
C THR A 156 -29.19 -1.29 8.01
N TRP A 157 -30.00 -1.86 7.13
CA TRP A 157 -30.04 -1.45 5.73
C TRP A 157 -30.66 -0.06 5.60
N ARG A 158 -30.03 0.80 4.82
CA ARG A 158 -30.53 2.14 4.51
C ARG A 158 -30.40 2.40 3.02
N THR A 159 -31.44 3.00 2.44
CA THR A 159 -31.37 3.48 1.06
C THR A 159 -30.77 4.88 1.05
N ILE A 160 -29.64 5.05 0.37
CA ILE A 160 -29.01 6.34 0.12
C ILE A 160 -29.05 6.59 -1.38
N ARG A 161 -29.87 7.56 -1.78
CA ARG A 161 -30.22 7.80 -3.20
C ARG A 161 -30.84 6.52 -3.81
N THR A 162 -30.11 5.87 -4.73
CA THR A 162 -30.56 4.65 -5.43
C THR A 162 -29.85 3.38 -4.95
N SER A 163 -28.97 3.49 -3.94
CA SER A 163 -28.16 2.36 -3.47
C SER A 163 -28.54 1.96 -2.05
N GLU A 164 -28.65 0.66 -1.80
CA GLU A 164 -28.78 0.12 -0.45
C GLU A 164 -27.41 0.00 0.20
N VAL A 165 -27.27 0.55 1.41
CA VAL A 165 -26.04 0.55 2.19
C VAL A 165 -26.31 -0.06 3.55
N PHE A 166 -25.49 -1.01 3.97
CA PHE A 166 -25.53 -1.57 5.31
C PHE A 166 -24.82 -0.64 6.30
N ASP A 167 -25.60 0.08 7.12
CA ASP A 167 -25.10 1.05 8.09
C ASP A 167 -24.79 0.37 9.43
N LYS A 168 -23.51 0.31 9.79
CA LYS A 168 -23.00 -0.25 11.04
C LYS A 168 -22.85 0.79 12.17
N SER A 169 -23.31 2.03 11.99
CA SER A 169 -23.08 3.13 12.94
C SER A 169 -23.57 2.82 14.35
N LYS A 170 -24.76 2.21 14.49
CA LYS A 170 -25.31 1.79 15.79
C LYS A 170 -24.46 0.69 16.44
N GLY A 171 -23.96 -0.26 15.66
CA GLY A 171 -23.04 -1.30 16.14
C GLY A 171 -21.74 -0.70 16.66
N TYR A 172 -21.11 0.18 15.89
CA TYR A 172 -19.90 0.88 16.32
C TYR A 172 -20.10 1.73 17.60
N GLN A 173 -21.26 2.35 17.74
CA GLN A 173 -21.58 3.08 18.97
C GLN A 173 -21.64 2.14 20.20
N LYS A 174 -22.25 0.98 20.07
CA LYS A 174 -22.29 -0.04 21.13
C LYS A 174 -20.88 -0.56 21.46
N MET A 175 -20.05 -0.81 20.43
CA MET A 175 -18.69 -1.30 20.61
C MET A 175 -17.79 -0.26 21.28
N ARG A 176 -17.95 1.04 21.01
CA ARG A 176 -17.19 2.12 21.69
C ARG A 176 -17.46 2.20 23.19
N ASN A 177 -18.63 1.75 23.63
CA ASN A 177 -18.99 1.69 25.05
C ASN A 177 -18.51 0.40 25.74
N SER A 178 -17.70 -0.41 25.05
CA SER A 178 -17.11 -1.66 25.53
C SER A 178 -15.58 -1.54 25.61
N ASN A 179 -14.91 -2.64 26.00
CA ASN A 179 -13.45 -2.71 26.03
C ASN A 179 -12.80 -2.95 24.65
N LEU A 180 -13.60 -3.03 23.57
CA LEU A 180 -13.09 -3.20 22.20
C LEU A 180 -12.34 -1.95 21.73
N LYS A 181 -11.31 -2.15 20.91
CA LYS A 181 -10.47 -1.07 20.38
C LYS A 181 -10.87 -0.73 18.96
N GLU A 182 -11.24 0.53 18.73
CA GLU A 182 -11.61 1.01 17.40
C GLU A 182 -10.36 1.09 16.52
N MET A 183 -10.31 0.23 15.49
CA MET A 183 -9.20 0.18 14.54
C MET A 183 -9.69 -0.07 13.12
N PHE A 184 -9.05 0.60 12.15
CA PHE A 184 -9.31 0.43 10.73
C PHE A 184 -7.98 0.36 9.99
N ILE A 185 -7.85 -0.56 9.06
CA ILE A 185 -6.64 -0.68 8.23
C ILE A 185 -6.86 -0.06 6.84
N VAL A 186 -5.80 0.52 6.29
CA VAL A 186 -5.65 0.83 4.87
C VAL A 186 -4.28 0.31 4.45
N ARG A 187 -4.26 -0.65 3.53
CA ARG A 187 -3.04 -1.32 3.08
C ARG A 187 -2.80 -1.15 1.59
N TYR A 188 -1.57 -0.82 1.24
CA TYR A 188 -1.09 -0.82 -0.13
C TYR A 188 0.19 -1.66 -0.21
N ALA A 189 0.08 -2.89 -0.70
CA ALA A 189 1.16 -3.89 -0.66
C ALA A 189 1.60 -4.18 0.79
N ASP A 190 2.87 -3.98 1.10
CA ASP A 190 3.48 -4.09 2.42
C ASP A 190 3.42 -2.80 3.25
N ASP A 191 3.09 -1.67 2.61
CA ASP A 191 2.89 -0.39 3.30
C ASP A 191 1.45 -0.26 3.79
N PHE A 192 1.25 -0.21 5.10
CA PHE A 192 -0.08 -0.10 5.66
C PHE A 192 -0.15 0.85 6.85
N ARG A 193 -1.36 1.37 7.07
CA ARG A 193 -1.68 2.28 8.17
C ARG A 193 -2.88 1.75 8.92
N ILE A 194 -2.83 1.84 10.25
CA ILE A 194 -3.98 1.53 11.12
C ILE A 194 -4.39 2.82 11.80
N PHE A 195 -5.69 3.08 11.79
CA PHE A 195 -6.29 4.31 12.30
C PHE A 195 -7.05 4.03 13.59
N CYS A 196 -6.71 4.76 14.65
CA CYS A 196 -7.30 4.67 15.97
C CYS A 196 -7.84 6.02 16.44
N ARG A 197 -8.76 6.00 17.40
CA ARG A 197 -9.40 7.22 17.92
C ARG A 197 -8.55 7.94 18.96
N ASN A 198 -7.95 7.22 19.88
CA ASN A 198 -7.16 7.75 20.98
C ASN A 198 -5.78 7.08 21.04
N ARG A 199 -4.90 7.65 21.88
CA ARG A 199 -3.52 7.20 22.00
C ARG A 199 -3.40 5.84 22.69
N GLU A 200 -4.18 5.62 23.74
CA GLU A 200 -4.14 4.37 24.50
C GLU A 200 -4.53 3.16 23.64
N ASP A 201 -5.62 3.31 22.83
CA ASP A 201 -6.03 2.26 21.90
C ASP A 201 -4.96 2.05 20.81
N ALA A 202 -4.31 3.12 20.34
CA ALA A 202 -3.23 3.03 19.38
C ALA A 202 -2.03 2.25 19.90
N GLU A 203 -1.61 2.50 21.16
CA GLU A 203 -0.50 1.80 21.82
C GLU A 203 -0.81 0.29 21.96
N LYS A 204 -2.00 -0.05 22.48
CA LYS A 204 -2.45 -1.44 22.61
C LYS A 204 -2.58 -2.15 21.26
N THR A 205 -3.09 -1.44 20.25
CA THR A 205 -3.21 -1.97 18.89
C THR A 205 -1.83 -2.21 18.26
N MET A 206 -0.87 -1.31 18.47
CA MET A 206 0.49 -1.47 17.96
C MET A 206 1.16 -2.71 18.54
N GLU A 207 1.06 -2.93 19.84
CA GLU A 207 1.59 -4.12 20.51
C GLU A 207 0.95 -5.40 19.96
N ALA A 208 -0.39 -5.43 19.89
CA ALA A 208 -1.14 -6.59 19.41
C ALA A 208 -0.81 -6.95 17.95
N VAL A 209 -0.76 -5.94 17.06
CA VAL A 209 -0.42 -6.13 15.65
C VAL A 209 1.03 -6.58 15.47
N THR A 210 1.96 -5.97 16.18
CA THR A 210 3.38 -6.36 16.14
C THR A 210 3.55 -7.82 16.57
N ARG A 211 2.95 -8.21 17.69
CA ARG A 211 2.98 -9.59 18.18
C ARG A 211 2.33 -10.55 17.17
N TRP A 212 1.19 -10.18 16.61
CA TRP A 212 0.49 -11.00 15.62
C TRP A 212 1.33 -11.23 14.35
N ILE A 213 1.96 -10.18 13.81
CA ILE A 213 2.85 -10.29 12.63
C ILE A 213 4.02 -11.22 12.94
N THR A 214 4.64 -11.07 14.11
CA THR A 214 5.80 -11.88 14.49
C THR A 214 5.43 -13.33 14.75
N GLU A 215 4.39 -13.58 15.53
CA GLU A 215 3.99 -14.94 15.91
C GLU A 215 3.27 -15.67 14.79
N ARG A 216 2.38 -14.99 14.08
CA ARG A 216 1.50 -15.62 13.06
C ARG A 216 2.12 -15.65 11.68
N LEU A 217 2.67 -14.54 11.20
CA LEU A 217 3.28 -14.46 9.87
C LEU A 217 4.76 -14.84 9.86
N LYS A 218 5.42 -14.86 11.02
CA LYS A 218 6.88 -15.07 11.14
C LYS A 218 7.67 -13.99 10.42
N LEU A 219 7.17 -12.75 10.47
CA LEU A 219 7.79 -11.55 9.89
C LEU A 219 8.22 -10.61 11.01
N GLU A 220 9.26 -9.82 10.74
CA GLU A 220 9.78 -8.82 11.68
C GLU A 220 9.26 -7.44 11.31
N VAL A 221 8.78 -6.71 12.32
CA VAL A 221 8.43 -5.28 12.20
C VAL A 221 9.68 -4.45 12.46
N SER A 222 9.93 -3.41 11.66
CA SER A 222 11.03 -2.48 11.86
C SER A 222 10.72 -1.51 13.00
N PRO A 223 11.39 -1.60 14.17
CA PRO A 223 11.09 -0.70 15.30
C PRO A 223 11.41 0.77 15.00
N GLU A 224 12.42 1.01 14.16
CA GLU A 224 12.88 2.36 13.82
C GLU A 224 11.89 3.13 12.94
N LYS A 225 11.12 2.42 12.12
CA LYS A 225 10.16 2.99 11.18
C LYS A 225 8.71 2.85 11.64
N THR A 226 8.44 1.98 12.62
CA THR A 226 7.10 1.76 13.16
C THR A 226 6.84 2.76 14.27
N ARG A 227 5.78 3.57 14.11
CA ARG A 227 5.47 4.66 15.05
C ARG A 227 4.00 5.02 15.09
N ILE A 228 3.59 5.68 16.18
CA ILE A 228 2.25 6.28 16.32
C ILE A 228 2.34 7.78 16.05
N VAL A 229 1.56 8.25 15.09
CA VAL A 229 1.50 9.66 14.71
C VAL A 229 0.12 10.23 15.04
N ASN A 230 0.10 11.33 15.81
CA ASN A 230 -1.11 12.14 15.95
C ASN A 230 -1.17 13.14 14.80
N VAL A 231 -2.01 12.89 13.80
CA VAL A 231 -2.11 13.70 12.59
C VAL A 231 -2.69 15.10 12.80
N ARG A 232 -3.15 15.42 14.02
CA ARG A 232 -3.51 16.81 14.40
C ARG A 232 -2.29 17.64 14.80
N LYS A 233 -1.15 16.98 15.06
CA LYS A 233 0.10 17.63 15.53
C LYS A 233 1.26 17.47 14.55
N ARG A 234 1.32 16.37 13.83
CA ARG A 234 2.41 16.02 12.89
C ARG A 234 1.86 15.38 11.63
N TYR A 235 2.59 15.50 10.53
CA TYR A 235 2.26 14.80 9.30
C TYR A 235 2.50 13.28 9.45
N SER A 236 1.58 12.51 8.91
CA SER A 236 1.79 11.09 8.58
C SER A 236 2.12 10.97 7.09
N GLU A 237 3.13 10.19 6.75
CA GLU A 237 3.52 9.95 5.36
C GLU A 237 2.95 8.61 4.89
N PHE A 238 2.23 8.62 3.77
CA PHE A 238 1.67 7.43 3.16
C PHE A 238 1.64 7.56 1.63
N LEU A 239 2.22 6.60 0.92
CA LEU A 239 2.24 6.53 -0.55
C LEU A 239 2.74 7.81 -1.24
N GLY A 240 3.74 8.47 -0.66
CA GLY A 240 4.30 9.71 -1.20
C GLY A 240 3.53 10.98 -0.82
N PHE A 241 2.47 10.85 -0.02
CA PHE A 241 1.72 11.98 0.51
C PHE A 241 2.05 12.21 1.99
N LYS A 242 2.25 13.46 2.41
CA LYS A 242 2.22 13.87 3.82
C LYS A 242 0.83 14.41 4.15
N ILE A 243 0.22 13.81 5.18
CA ILE A 243 -1.19 14.01 5.51
C ILE A 243 -1.30 14.54 6.93
N MET A 244 -2.10 15.57 7.13
CA MET A 244 -2.39 16.18 8.43
C MET A 244 -3.86 16.59 8.51
N VAL A 245 -4.38 16.74 9.72
CA VAL A 245 -5.77 17.14 9.97
C VAL A 245 -5.79 18.47 10.71
N TYR A 246 -6.55 19.43 10.19
CA TYR A 246 -6.76 20.73 10.79
C TYR A 246 -8.21 20.92 11.24
N ARG A 247 -8.41 21.66 12.31
CA ARG A 247 -9.74 22.07 12.73
C ARG A 247 -10.14 23.32 11.97
N LYS A 248 -11.31 23.29 11.29
CA LYS A 248 -11.92 24.44 10.61
C LYS A 248 -13.34 24.62 11.16
N GLY A 249 -13.48 25.55 12.09
CA GLY A 249 -14.72 25.69 12.88
C GLY A 249 -14.97 24.42 13.71
N GLU A 250 -16.14 23.82 13.55
CA GLU A 250 -16.55 22.58 14.23
C GLU A 250 -16.11 21.30 13.49
N LYS A 251 -15.57 21.41 12.28
CA LYS A 251 -15.22 20.27 11.45
C LYS A 251 -13.71 20.07 11.38
N TYR A 252 -13.30 18.83 11.15
CA TYR A 252 -11.94 18.49 10.81
C TYR A 252 -11.79 18.36 9.29
N VAL A 253 -10.71 18.94 8.76
CA VAL A 253 -10.39 18.94 7.33
C VAL A 253 -9.02 18.32 7.15
N VAL A 254 -8.92 17.36 6.25
CA VAL A 254 -7.65 16.76 5.87
C VAL A 254 -6.92 17.71 4.92
N LYS A 255 -5.64 17.95 5.18
CA LYS A 255 -4.70 18.57 4.24
C LYS A 255 -3.61 17.58 3.90
N SER A 256 -3.32 17.48 2.62
CA SER A 256 -2.26 16.62 2.11
C SER A 256 -1.43 17.35 1.07
N HIS A 257 -0.16 17.04 1.09
CA HIS A 257 0.86 17.55 0.17
C HIS A 257 1.72 16.38 -0.29
N ILE A 258 2.54 16.59 -1.30
CA ILE A 258 3.63 15.68 -1.67
C ILE A 258 4.64 15.63 -0.52
N CYS A 259 5.18 14.45 -0.20
CA CYS A 259 6.26 14.32 0.77
C CYS A 259 7.51 15.09 0.31
N ASP A 260 8.19 15.77 1.22
CA ASP A 260 9.31 16.66 0.90
C ASP A 260 10.43 15.96 0.12
N LYS A 261 10.77 14.73 0.52
CA LYS A 261 11.78 13.90 -0.18
C LYS A 261 11.36 13.54 -1.61
N LYS A 262 10.06 13.30 -1.84
CA LYS A 262 9.54 13.01 -3.18
C LYS A 262 9.50 14.25 -4.03
N LEU A 263 9.08 15.38 -3.46
CA LEU A 263 9.06 16.66 -4.13
C LEU A 263 10.47 17.02 -4.64
N GLN A 264 11.48 17.00 -3.78
CA GLN A 264 12.87 17.27 -4.15
C GLN A 264 13.40 16.32 -5.24
N LEU A 265 13.00 15.03 -5.18
CA LEU A 265 13.40 14.06 -6.20
C LEU A 265 12.78 14.39 -7.57
N GLU A 266 11.49 14.70 -7.60
CA GLU A 266 10.81 15.03 -8.86
C GLU A 266 11.29 16.36 -9.41
N GLU A 267 11.51 17.39 -8.56
CA GLU A 267 12.14 18.64 -8.94
C GLU A 267 13.53 18.43 -9.59
N SER A 268 14.37 17.61 -8.96
CA SER A 268 15.69 17.28 -9.50
C SER A 268 15.62 16.63 -10.87
N LYS A 269 14.67 15.71 -11.08
CA LYS A 269 14.45 15.05 -12.38
C LYS A 269 13.98 16.05 -13.44
N LEU A 270 13.04 16.93 -13.10
CA LEU A 270 12.53 17.94 -14.02
C LEU A 270 13.63 18.96 -14.41
N VAL A 271 14.46 19.39 -13.46
CA VAL A 271 15.61 20.25 -13.73
C VAL A 271 16.64 19.56 -14.63
N GLU A 272 16.91 18.26 -14.41
CA GLU A 272 17.80 17.50 -15.27
C GLU A 272 17.24 17.37 -16.69
N GLN A 273 15.95 17.12 -16.83
CA GLN A 273 15.29 17.03 -18.13
C GLN A 273 15.26 18.38 -18.86
N ALA A 274 15.02 19.46 -18.13
CA ALA A 274 15.09 20.82 -18.70
C ALA A 274 16.49 21.15 -19.25
N LYS A 275 17.56 20.73 -18.58
CA LYS A 275 18.94 20.85 -19.12
C LYS A 275 19.14 20.04 -20.39
N ARG A 276 18.50 18.86 -20.51
CA ARG A 276 18.53 18.05 -21.74
C ARG A 276 17.79 18.71 -22.90
N ILE A 277 16.74 19.46 -22.66
CA ILE A 277 16.06 20.26 -23.68
C ILE A 277 17.03 21.30 -24.25
N ALA A 278 17.80 21.98 -23.40
CA ALA A 278 18.79 22.96 -23.84
C ALA A 278 19.99 22.33 -24.58
N LYS A 279 20.36 21.08 -24.20
CA LYS A 279 21.46 20.32 -24.83
C LYS A 279 21.05 18.86 -24.97
N PRO A 280 20.34 18.51 -26.08
CA PRO A 280 19.85 17.16 -26.30
C PRO A 280 20.96 16.11 -26.28
N ALA A 281 20.63 14.92 -25.78
CA ALA A 281 21.54 13.78 -25.83
C ALA A 281 21.80 13.32 -27.27
N GLN A 282 22.93 12.68 -27.49
CA GLN A 282 23.28 12.18 -28.81
C GLN A 282 22.19 11.22 -29.36
N GLY A 283 21.69 11.55 -30.56
CA GLY A 283 20.63 10.78 -31.23
C GLY A 283 19.20 11.20 -30.84
N ARG A 284 19.01 12.29 -30.09
CA ARG A 284 17.68 12.84 -29.77
C ARG A 284 17.52 14.29 -30.29
N THR A 285 16.29 14.63 -30.66
CA THR A 285 15.93 15.98 -31.05
C THR A 285 15.43 16.77 -29.81
N GLN A 286 15.50 18.09 -29.90
CA GLN A 286 14.95 18.97 -28.86
C GLN A 286 13.44 18.72 -28.64
N SER A 287 12.68 18.47 -29.70
CA SER A 287 11.24 18.16 -29.64
C SER A 287 10.95 16.88 -28.84
N GLU A 288 11.77 15.83 -29.00
CA GLU A 288 11.64 14.60 -28.21
C GLU A 288 11.94 14.82 -26.73
N GLU A 289 12.94 15.64 -26.39
CA GLU A 289 13.23 15.97 -24.98
C GLU A 289 12.13 16.83 -24.35
N ILE A 290 11.47 17.72 -25.11
CA ILE A 290 10.28 18.45 -24.65
C ILE A 290 9.13 17.49 -24.39
N GLY A 291 8.85 16.55 -25.32
CA GLY A 291 7.80 15.56 -25.14
C GLY A 291 8.00 14.72 -23.87
N LEU A 292 9.23 14.30 -23.57
CA LEU A 292 9.56 13.59 -22.32
C LEU A 292 9.33 14.47 -21.07
N PHE A 293 9.65 15.76 -21.15
CA PHE A 293 9.39 16.67 -20.04
C PHE A 293 7.89 16.78 -19.76
N ASP A 294 7.07 16.94 -20.81
CA ASP A 294 5.61 17.02 -20.68
C ASP A 294 5.02 15.73 -20.11
N GLU A 295 5.50 14.55 -20.56
CA GLU A 295 5.10 13.27 -19.99
C GLU A 295 5.44 13.15 -18.50
N MET A 296 6.62 13.62 -18.09
CA MET A 296 7.03 13.63 -16.68
C MET A 296 6.12 14.53 -15.84
N VAL A 297 5.82 15.76 -16.31
CA VAL A 297 4.92 16.69 -15.63
C VAL A 297 3.53 16.12 -15.50
N LEU A 298 2.96 15.61 -16.59
CA LEU A 298 1.64 14.96 -16.59
C LEU A 298 1.59 13.75 -15.66
N GLY A 299 2.64 12.92 -15.64
CA GLY A 299 2.76 11.78 -14.74
C GLY A 299 2.70 12.19 -13.26
N ILE A 300 3.43 13.24 -12.89
CA ILE A 300 3.43 13.78 -11.53
C ILE A 300 2.06 14.38 -11.18
N GLN A 301 1.48 15.20 -12.06
CA GLN A 301 0.16 15.79 -11.85
C GLN A 301 -0.92 14.72 -11.67
N ASN A 302 -0.93 13.70 -12.52
CA ASN A 302 -1.88 12.59 -12.45
C ASN A 302 -1.74 11.79 -11.15
N TYR A 303 -0.51 11.53 -10.69
CA TYR A 303 -0.29 10.79 -9.45
C TYR A 303 -0.76 11.57 -8.21
N TYR A 304 -0.48 12.87 -8.17
CA TYR A 304 -0.76 13.71 -6.99
C TYR A 304 -2.06 14.51 -7.08
N ARG A 305 -2.89 14.33 -8.12
CA ARG A 305 -4.15 15.07 -8.32
C ARG A 305 -5.13 14.99 -7.14
N ILE A 306 -5.04 13.94 -6.31
CA ILE A 306 -5.90 13.77 -5.13
C ILE A 306 -5.39 14.58 -3.92
N ALA A 307 -4.19 15.13 -3.95
CA ALA A 307 -3.68 15.99 -2.91
C ALA A 307 -4.57 17.24 -2.76
N THR A 308 -4.78 17.66 -1.51
CA THR A 308 -5.62 18.85 -1.25
C THR A 308 -4.88 20.17 -1.51
N CYS A 309 -3.56 20.12 -1.57
CA CYS A 309 -2.68 21.24 -1.93
C CYS A 309 -1.61 20.71 -2.88
N ILE A 310 -1.68 21.13 -4.13
CA ILE A 310 -0.70 20.78 -5.16
C ILE A 310 0.27 21.95 -5.25
N SER A 311 1.44 21.80 -4.61
CA SER A 311 2.51 22.82 -4.69
C SER A 311 3.32 22.75 -6.00
N LEU A 312 3.02 21.78 -6.88
CA LEU A 312 3.70 21.64 -8.17
C LEU A 312 3.40 22.77 -9.16
N ASP A 313 2.23 23.40 -9.05
CA ASP A 313 1.93 24.56 -9.90
C ASP A 313 2.89 25.74 -9.62
N SER A 314 3.36 25.89 -8.37
CA SER A 314 4.37 26.88 -8.03
C SER A 314 5.76 26.50 -8.51
N VAL A 315 6.10 25.22 -8.55
CA VAL A 315 7.42 24.73 -9.01
C VAL A 315 7.56 24.86 -10.51
N SER A 316 6.50 24.55 -11.28
CA SER A 316 6.51 24.72 -12.73
C SER A 316 6.65 26.19 -13.13
N TYR A 317 6.05 27.11 -12.36
CA TYR A 317 6.10 28.54 -12.65
C TYR A 317 7.40 29.24 -12.21
N THR A 318 8.02 28.80 -11.11
CA THR A 318 9.21 29.47 -10.56
C THR A 318 10.53 29.04 -11.18
N HIS A 319 10.59 27.85 -11.82
CA HIS A 319 11.80 27.33 -12.42
C HIS A 319 11.81 27.30 -13.96
N LEU A 320 10.68 27.59 -14.61
CA LEU A 320 10.56 27.64 -16.07
C LEU A 320 10.74 29.06 -16.66
N THR A 321 10.96 30.08 -15.85
CA THR A 321 11.57 31.30 -16.36
C THR A 321 13.04 31.03 -16.66
N LEU A 322 13.28 30.47 -17.84
CA LEU A 322 14.60 30.40 -18.43
C LEU A 322 15.18 31.81 -18.42
N PRO A 323 16.43 32.00 -17.96
CA PRO A 323 17.09 33.29 -18.22
C PRO A 323 17.17 33.46 -19.73
N THR A 324 16.55 34.53 -20.21
CA THR A 324 16.72 35.03 -21.58
C THR A 324 18.18 35.30 -21.88
#